data_e0ba5d26cdcbc15ce366d73db715dc58
#
_entry.id   e0ba5d26cdcbc15ce366d73db715dc58
#
_cell.length_a   1.000
_cell.length_b   1.000
_cell.length_c   1.000
_cell.angle_alpha   90.00
_cell.angle_beta   90.00
_cell.angle_gamma   90.00
#
_symmetry.space_group_name_H-M   'P 1'
#
loop_
_entity.id
_entity.type
_entity.pdbx_description
1 polymer ?
#
loop_
_entity_poly.entity_id
_entity_poly.type
_entity_poly.pdbx_seq_one_letter_code
_entity_poly.pdbx_strand_id
1 'polypeptide(L)'
;MVTNVLEVSELRKEFGGLVAVNDVSFTVGEGEFVGLIGPNGCGKSTTFNCISGLLEKTSGSIEIFGEDASELRPDQIQNLGMTRTFQHTNLWREMTVIENLLVPPRGQFGSSLRELATSLLFPKNQAEQERLSRAFEVLDQLEVPHMAHNLTSELSGGQSKLVDIGRSMMGDPRLLLLDEPVAGVAGPLAMKIFNNLRKIVDETGITILIIEHNMDFILRQGVDRIIVMNEGGVLMQGTPDEVRNNRAVIEAYLGAAGESEGEEE
;
A
#
# COMPACT_ATOMS: atom_id res chain seq x y z
N MET A 1 7.64 1.79 -24.25
CA MET A 1 6.24 1.79 -23.77
C MET A 1 6.34 1.53 -22.27
N VAL A 2 5.72 2.35 -21.45
CA VAL A 2 5.63 2.08 -19.99
C VAL A 2 4.76 0.84 -19.83
N THR A 3 5.25 -0.18 -19.15
CA THR A 3 4.46 -1.38 -18.86
C THR A 3 3.58 -1.09 -17.66
N ASN A 4 2.26 -1.21 -17.80
CA ASN A 4 1.34 -1.06 -16.68
C ASN A 4 1.45 -2.29 -15.77
N VAL A 5 1.57 -2.08 -14.47
CA VAL A 5 1.55 -3.14 -13.45
C VAL A 5 0.19 -3.27 -12.79
N LEU A 6 -0.60 -2.18 -12.83
CA LEU A 6 -2.00 -2.16 -12.41
C LEU A 6 -2.82 -1.41 -13.46
N GLU A 7 -3.92 -2.00 -13.87
CA GLU A 7 -4.93 -1.35 -14.71
C GLU A 7 -6.31 -1.57 -14.10
N VAL A 8 -7.01 -0.48 -13.83
CA VAL A 8 -8.37 -0.43 -13.30
C VAL A 8 -9.24 0.22 -14.35
N SER A 9 -10.28 -0.49 -14.81
CA SER A 9 -11.14 -0.02 -15.89
C SER A 9 -12.60 -0.07 -15.47
N GLU A 10 -13.26 1.08 -15.51
CA GLU A 10 -14.69 1.28 -15.23
C GLU A 10 -15.13 0.62 -13.90
N LEU A 11 -14.25 0.66 -12.90
CA LEU A 11 -14.50 0.04 -11.61
C LEU A 11 -15.70 0.70 -10.94
N ARG A 12 -16.68 -0.14 -10.58
CA ARG A 12 -17.89 0.29 -9.88
C ARG A 12 -18.13 -0.57 -8.65
N LYS A 13 -18.49 0.08 -7.54
CA LYS A 13 -18.92 -0.59 -6.31
C LYS A 13 -20.13 0.09 -5.72
N GLU A 14 -21.17 -0.71 -5.55
CA GLU A 14 -22.44 -0.31 -4.92
C GLU A 14 -22.66 -1.07 -3.61
N PHE A 15 -23.25 -0.40 -2.64
CA PHE A 15 -23.72 -0.97 -1.39
C PHE A 15 -25.23 -0.65 -1.27
N GLY A 16 -26.09 -1.58 -1.67
CA GLY A 16 -27.52 -1.32 -1.77
C GLY A 16 -27.79 -0.15 -2.73
N GLY A 17 -28.30 0.96 -2.23
CA GLY A 17 -28.57 2.17 -3.04
C GLY A 17 -27.41 3.18 -3.12
N LEU A 18 -26.31 2.97 -2.36
CA LEU A 18 -25.16 3.86 -2.33
C LEU A 18 -24.11 3.43 -3.36
N VAL A 19 -23.75 4.30 -4.28
CA VAL A 19 -22.63 4.12 -5.21
C VAL A 19 -21.38 4.70 -4.57
N ALA A 20 -20.50 3.86 -4.05
CA ALA A 20 -19.27 4.28 -3.35
C ALA A 20 -18.08 4.47 -4.32
N VAL A 21 -18.06 3.74 -5.44
CA VAL A 21 -17.08 3.89 -6.53
C VAL A 21 -17.88 3.86 -7.83
N ASN A 22 -17.66 4.85 -8.70
CA ASN A 22 -18.42 5.08 -9.90
C ASN A 22 -17.51 5.27 -11.11
N ASP A 23 -17.40 4.22 -11.92
CA ASP A 23 -16.65 4.18 -13.18
C ASP A 23 -15.20 4.67 -13.07
N VAL A 24 -14.51 4.25 -12.00
CA VAL A 24 -13.12 4.62 -11.75
C VAL A 24 -12.19 3.88 -12.72
N SER A 25 -11.40 4.66 -13.48
CA SER A 25 -10.41 4.13 -14.41
C SER A 25 -9.06 4.82 -14.23
N PHE A 26 -8.00 4.04 -14.04
CA PHE A 26 -6.62 4.51 -13.99
C PHE A 26 -5.63 3.37 -14.19
N THR A 27 -4.39 3.71 -14.46
CA THR A 27 -3.28 2.76 -14.57
C THR A 27 -2.16 3.14 -13.61
N VAL A 28 -1.28 2.19 -13.29
CA VAL A 28 -0.01 2.43 -12.59
C VAL A 28 1.11 1.77 -13.37
N GLY A 29 2.13 2.55 -13.72
CA GLY A 29 3.30 2.08 -14.45
C GLY A 29 4.32 1.36 -13.56
N GLU A 30 5.16 0.52 -14.15
CA GLU A 30 6.24 -0.18 -13.44
C GLU A 30 7.27 0.84 -12.89
N GLY A 31 7.65 0.68 -11.62
CA GLY A 31 8.58 1.58 -10.94
C GLY A 31 8.00 2.96 -10.62
N GLU A 32 6.69 3.17 -10.78
CA GLU A 32 6.02 4.43 -10.50
C GLU A 32 5.63 4.53 -9.02
N PHE A 33 5.80 5.72 -8.44
CA PHE A 33 5.27 6.06 -7.12
C PHE A 33 4.04 6.95 -7.28
N VAL A 34 2.85 6.38 -7.13
CA VAL A 34 1.56 7.06 -7.39
C VAL A 34 0.81 7.34 -6.09
N GLY A 35 0.32 8.57 -5.96
CA GLY A 35 -0.60 8.96 -4.88
C GLY A 35 -2.06 8.87 -5.32
N LEU A 36 -2.92 8.20 -4.55
CA LEU A 36 -4.38 8.24 -4.67
C LEU A 36 -4.93 9.13 -3.55
N ILE A 37 -5.41 10.31 -3.89
CA ILE A 37 -5.88 11.31 -2.92
C ILE A 37 -7.34 11.69 -3.17
N GLY A 38 -7.92 12.41 -2.23
CA GLY A 38 -9.29 12.93 -2.32
C GLY A 38 -9.90 13.12 -0.94
N PRO A 39 -11.05 13.81 -0.83
CA PRO A 39 -11.78 14.01 0.41
C PRO A 39 -12.15 12.70 1.12
N ASN A 40 -12.52 12.79 2.40
CA ASN A 40 -13.05 11.65 3.13
C ASN A 40 -14.37 11.19 2.49
N GLY A 41 -14.58 9.86 2.43
CA GLY A 41 -15.78 9.29 1.81
C GLY A 41 -15.80 9.24 0.27
N CYS A 42 -14.79 9.77 -0.44
CA CYS A 42 -14.79 9.78 -1.92
C CYS A 42 -14.49 8.42 -2.57
N GLY A 43 -14.37 7.33 -1.83
CA GLY A 43 -14.24 5.98 -2.38
C GLY A 43 -12.83 5.38 -2.43
N LYS A 44 -11.76 6.06 -1.95
CA LYS A 44 -10.36 5.57 -1.98
C LYS A 44 -10.18 4.19 -1.36
N SER A 45 -10.57 4.02 -0.11
CA SER A 45 -10.43 2.74 0.61
C SER A 45 -11.30 1.64 -0.01
N THR A 46 -12.47 1.99 -0.55
CA THR A 46 -13.33 1.06 -1.30
C THR A 46 -12.63 0.59 -2.57
N THR A 47 -12.02 1.49 -3.33
CA THR A 47 -11.21 1.18 -4.52
C THR A 47 -10.05 0.25 -4.17
N PHE A 48 -9.28 0.54 -3.12
CA PHE A 48 -8.20 -0.33 -2.64
C PHE A 48 -8.70 -1.71 -2.19
N ASN A 49 -9.86 -1.77 -1.53
CA ASN A 49 -10.46 -3.04 -1.13
C ASN A 49 -10.84 -3.89 -2.35
N CYS A 50 -11.36 -3.29 -3.40
CA CYS A 50 -11.65 -3.98 -4.66
C CYS A 50 -10.35 -4.47 -5.34
N ILE A 51 -9.33 -3.60 -5.48
CA ILE A 51 -8.04 -3.96 -6.10
C ILE A 51 -7.36 -5.11 -5.34
N SER A 52 -7.44 -5.13 -4.01
CA SER A 52 -6.81 -6.16 -3.18
C SER A 52 -7.66 -7.43 -2.99
N GLY A 53 -8.82 -7.55 -3.64
CA GLY A 53 -9.70 -8.72 -3.54
C GLY A 53 -10.39 -8.87 -2.18
N LEU A 54 -10.32 -7.84 -1.31
CA LEU A 54 -11.01 -7.82 -0.01
C LEU A 54 -12.49 -7.48 -0.14
N LEU A 55 -12.86 -6.86 -1.24
CA LEU A 55 -14.22 -6.45 -1.55
C LEU A 55 -14.52 -6.79 -3.01
N GLU A 56 -15.59 -7.54 -3.23
CA GLU A 56 -16.08 -7.83 -4.57
C GLU A 56 -16.62 -6.54 -5.22
N LYS A 57 -16.19 -6.28 -6.45
CA LYS A 57 -16.69 -5.16 -7.27
C LYS A 57 -18.10 -5.43 -7.77
N THR A 58 -18.85 -4.40 -8.13
CA THR A 58 -20.15 -4.53 -8.78
C THR A 58 -19.99 -4.71 -10.30
N SER A 59 -19.07 -3.96 -10.91
CA SER A 59 -18.72 -4.08 -12.35
C SER A 59 -17.32 -3.49 -12.60
N GLY A 60 -16.86 -3.53 -13.85
CA GLY A 60 -15.54 -3.11 -14.28
C GLY A 60 -14.51 -4.24 -14.23
N SER A 61 -13.25 -3.94 -14.51
CA SER A 61 -12.15 -4.92 -14.50
C SER A 61 -10.93 -4.39 -13.77
N ILE A 62 -10.11 -5.32 -13.26
CA ILE A 62 -8.84 -5.06 -12.58
C ILE A 62 -7.83 -6.02 -13.17
N GLU A 63 -6.75 -5.50 -13.75
CA GLU A 63 -5.62 -6.29 -14.23
C GLU A 63 -4.39 -5.95 -13.41
N ILE A 64 -3.66 -6.99 -12.98
CA ILE A 64 -2.41 -6.88 -12.21
C ILE A 64 -1.33 -7.65 -12.96
N PHE A 65 -0.27 -6.95 -13.38
CA PHE A 65 0.82 -7.51 -14.22
C PHE A 65 0.31 -8.16 -15.52
N GLY A 66 -0.80 -7.64 -16.09
CA GLY A 66 -1.42 -8.18 -17.31
C GLY A 66 -2.28 -9.44 -17.09
N GLU A 67 -2.51 -9.83 -15.84
CA GLU A 67 -3.42 -10.91 -15.47
C GLU A 67 -4.73 -10.35 -14.91
N ASP A 68 -5.87 -10.91 -15.33
CA ASP A 68 -7.18 -10.53 -14.81
C ASP A 68 -7.29 -10.93 -13.32
N ALA A 69 -7.31 -9.91 -12.46
CA ALA A 69 -7.42 -10.04 -11.01
C ALA A 69 -8.83 -9.77 -10.49
N SER A 70 -9.81 -9.55 -11.37
CA SER A 70 -11.15 -9.08 -11.04
C SER A 70 -11.93 -9.96 -10.06
N GLU A 71 -11.65 -11.25 -10.03
CA GLU A 71 -12.31 -12.25 -9.20
C GLU A 71 -11.33 -12.99 -8.28
N LEU A 72 -10.07 -12.53 -8.21
CA LEU A 72 -9.05 -13.18 -7.39
C LEU A 72 -9.21 -12.83 -5.91
N ARG A 73 -8.95 -13.81 -5.06
CA ARG A 73 -8.88 -13.61 -3.60
C ARG A 73 -7.54 -12.94 -3.22
N PRO A 74 -7.46 -12.32 -2.03
CA PRO A 74 -6.24 -11.64 -1.58
C PRO A 74 -4.97 -12.50 -1.61
N ASP A 75 -5.09 -13.79 -1.28
CA ASP A 75 -3.97 -14.74 -1.33
C ASP A 75 -3.46 -14.99 -2.76
N GLN A 76 -4.36 -15.03 -3.73
CA GLN A 76 -4.04 -15.18 -5.14
C GLN A 76 -3.38 -13.91 -5.70
N ILE A 77 -3.92 -12.74 -5.35
CA ILE A 77 -3.36 -11.43 -5.72
C ILE A 77 -1.95 -11.25 -5.14
N GLN A 78 -1.74 -11.67 -3.90
CA GLN A 78 -0.40 -11.67 -3.29
C GLN A 78 0.58 -12.55 -4.07
N ASN A 79 0.12 -13.70 -4.58
CA ASN A 79 0.96 -14.58 -5.40
C ASN A 79 1.34 -13.98 -6.76
N LEU A 80 0.53 -13.06 -7.32
CA LEU A 80 0.91 -12.28 -8.50
C LEU A 80 2.06 -11.30 -8.22
N GLY A 81 2.30 -10.95 -6.97
CA GLY A 81 3.35 -10.03 -6.54
C GLY A 81 2.85 -8.68 -6.03
N MET A 82 1.56 -8.56 -5.73
CA MET A 82 1.00 -7.38 -5.07
C MET A 82 0.83 -7.63 -3.58
N THR A 83 1.29 -6.69 -2.75
CA THR A 83 1.08 -6.72 -1.29
C THR A 83 0.44 -5.42 -0.84
N ARG A 84 -0.41 -5.48 0.19
CA ARG A 84 -1.07 -4.31 0.77
C ARG A 84 -0.79 -4.22 2.26
N THR A 85 -0.53 -2.99 2.75
CA THR A 85 -0.63 -2.66 4.18
C THR A 85 -2.07 -2.32 4.55
N PHE A 86 -2.39 -2.39 5.84
CA PHE A 86 -3.68 -1.98 6.37
C PHE A 86 -3.52 -0.68 7.17
N GLN A 87 -4.59 0.11 7.26
CA GLN A 87 -4.62 1.37 8.00
C GLN A 87 -4.18 1.20 9.47
N HIS A 88 -4.58 0.10 10.10
CA HIS A 88 -4.15 -0.24 11.46
C HIS A 88 -2.98 -1.22 11.43
N THR A 89 -1.89 -0.85 12.11
CA THR A 89 -0.74 -1.73 12.28
C THR A 89 -1.09 -2.91 13.19
N ASN A 90 -1.00 -4.13 12.66
CA ASN A 90 -1.28 -5.36 13.40
C ASN A 90 0.04 -6.10 13.71
N LEU A 91 0.91 -5.48 14.51
CA LEU A 91 2.15 -6.10 14.97
C LEU A 91 1.88 -6.98 16.20
N TRP A 92 2.58 -8.10 16.28
CA TRP A 92 2.58 -8.96 17.47
C TRP A 92 3.44 -8.29 18.57
N ARG A 93 2.77 -7.72 19.55
CA ARG A 93 3.36 -6.84 20.56
C ARG A 93 4.40 -7.52 21.45
N GLU A 94 4.26 -8.81 21.67
CA GLU A 94 5.16 -9.66 22.47
C GLU A 94 6.40 -10.15 21.71
N MET A 95 6.46 -9.84 20.39
CA MET A 95 7.56 -10.23 19.51
C MET A 95 8.46 -9.03 19.22
N THR A 96 9.72 -9.30 18.95
CA THR A 96 10.67 -8.29 18.47
C THR A 96 10.33 -7.85 17.04
N VAL A 97 10.93 -6.74 16.62
CA VAL A 97 10.79 -6.23 15.23
C VAL A 97 11.20 -7.31 14.23
N ILE A 98 12.37 -7.92 14.43
CA ILE A 98 12.87 -8.95 13.51
C ILE A 98 11.94 -10.17 13.45
N GLU A 99 11.40 -10.61 14.58
CA GLU A 99 10.44 -11.71 14.62
C GLU A 99 9.14 -11.35 13.88
N ASN A 100 8.64 -10.12 14.00
CA ASN A 100 7.49 -9.63 13.25
C ASN A 100 7.72 -9.65 11.74
N LEU A 101 8.92 -9.33 11.26
CA LEU A 101 9.27 -9.41 9.85
C LEU A 101 9.33 -10.87 9.36
N LEU A 102 9.74 -11.81 10.21
CA LEU A 102 9.87 -13.22 9.84
C LEU A 102 8.56 -14.00 9.82
N VAL A 103 7.48 -13.44 10.42
CA VAL A 103 6.15 -14.12 10.46
C VAL A 103 5.50 -14.31 9.09
N PRO A 104 5.51 -13.35 8.13
CA PRO A 104 4.88 -13.55 6.84
C PRO A 104 5.82 -14.23 5.84
N PRO A 105 5.84 -15.55 5.70
CA PRO A 105 6.67 -16.17 4.67
C PRO A 105 5.89 -16.44 3.39
N ARG A 106 6.44 -16.06 2.25
CA ARG A 106 6.16 -16.80 1.01
C ARG A 106 6.70 -18.22 1.18
N GLY A 107 5.82 -19.21 0.99
CA GLY A 107 6.22 -20.61 1.08
C GLY A 107 6.46 -21.08 2.50
N GLN A 108 5.43 -21.11 3.35
CA GLN A 108 5.49 -21.88 4.59
C GLN A 108 5.74 -23.36 4.23
N PHE A 109 6.87 -23.88 4.70
CA PHE A 109 7.14 -25.31 4.67
C PHE A 109 6.01 -26.04 5.41
N GLY A 110 5.21 -26.81 4.68
CA GLY A 110 4.14 -27.63 5.26
C GLY A 110 2.79 -27.57 4.54
N SER A 111 2.63 -26.74 3.51
CA SER A 111 1.38 -26.68 2.74
C SER A 111 1.22 -27.81 1.71
N SER A 112 2.30 -28.51 1.36
CA SER A 112 2.23 -29.69 0.48
C SER A 112 3.17 -30.82 0.94
N LEU A 113 2.76 -32.08 0.67
CA LEU A 113 3.58 -33.28 0.90
C LEU A 113 4.94 -33.22 0.17
N ARG A 114 5.04 -32.44 -0.90
CA ARG A 114 6.26 -32.23 -1.69
C ARG A 114 7.26 -31.35 -0.97
N GLU A 115 6.78 -30.32 -0.26
CA GLU A 115 7.60 -29.43 0.59
C GLU A 115 8.10 -30.15 1.84
N LEU A 116 7.27 -31.03 2.41
CA LEU A 116 7.70 -31.90 3.52
C LEU A 116 8.86 -32.81 3.13
N ALA A 117 8.82 -33.38 1.92
CA ALA A 117 9.89 -34.23 1.40
C ALA A 117 11.19 -33.43 1.09
N THR A 118 11.08 -32.20 0.60
CA THR A 118 12.24 -31.32 0.37
C THR A 118 12.84 -30.78 1.64
N SER A 119 12.03 -30.51 2.70
CA SER A 119 12.54 -30.07 4.02
C SER A 119 13.38 -31.13 4.75
N LEU A 120 13.22 -32.39 4.39
CA LEU A 120 14.05 -33.49 4.90
C LEU A 120 15.42 -33.57 4.18
N LEU A 121 15.54 -33.00 2.99
CA LEU A 121 16.75 -33.05 2.17
C LEU A 121 17.61 -31.80 2.23
N PHE A 122 17.04 -30.65 2.63
CA PHE A 122 17.77 -29.38 2.76
C PHE A 122 17.81 -28.95 4.22
N PRO A 123 18.99 -28.57 4.77
CA PRO A 123 19.09 -28.12 6.13
C PRO A 123 18.24 -26.86 6.34
N LYS A 124 17.36 -26.87 7.34
CA LYS A 124 16.50 -25.73 7.77
C LYS A 124 17.28 -24.43 7.96
N ASN A 125 18.58 -24.52 8.23
CA ASN A 125 19.46 -23.40 8.51
C ASN A 125 19.67 -22.44 7.34
N GLN A 126 19.65 -22.90 6.08
CA GLN A 126 19.96 -22.02 4.94
C GLN A 126 18.76 -21.12 4.59
N ALA A 127 17.54 -21.68 4.48
CA ALA A 127 16.34 -20.89 4.22
C ALA A 127 16.00 -19.92 5.37
N GLU A 128 16.33 -20.28 6.61
CA GLU A 128 16.18 -19.43 7.78
C GLU A 128 17.19 -18.27 7.76
N GLN A 129 18.43 -18.55 7.39
CA GLN A 129 19.47 -17.53 7.23
C GLN A 129 19.14 -16.54 6.09
N GLU A 130 18.66 -17.03 4.95
CA GLU A 130 18.24 -16.20 3.82
C GLU A 130 17.10 -15.25 4.24
N ARG A 131 16.09 -15.74 4.98
CA ARG A 131 15.02 -14.92 5.51
C ARG A 131 15.50 -13.88 6.50
N LEU A 132 16.41 -14.27 7.39
CA LEU A 132 17.00 -13.36 8.36
C LEU A 132 17.82 -12.27 7.67
N SER A 133 18.63 -12.62 6.67
CA SER A 133 19.36 -11.64 5.84
C SER A 133 18.40 -10.68 5.17
N ARG A 134 17.32 -11.20 4.56
CA ARG A 134 16.28 -10.37 3.92
C ARG A 134 15.62 -9.43 4.92
N ALA A 135 15.33 -9.88 6.13
CA ALA A 135 14.74 -9.04 7.16
C ALA A 135 15.67 -7.87 7.56
N PHE A 136 16.97 -8.10 7.67
CA PHE A 136 17.94 -7.03 7.92
C PHE A 136 18.08 -6.08 6.73
N GLU A 137 18.08 -6.57 5.48
CA GLU A 137 18.08 -5.73 4.30
C GLU A 137 16.86 -4.79 4.28
N VAL A 138 15.67 -5.31 4.59
CA VAL A 138 14.45 -4.51 4.68
C VAL A 138 14.56 -3.44 5.78
N LEU A 139 15.10 -3.80 6.95
CA LEU A 139 15.31 -2.83 8.03
C LEU A 139 16.34 -1.76 7.66
N ASP A 140 17.38 -2.12 6.90
CA ASP A 140 18.37 -1.16 6.37
C ASP A 140 17.74 -0.22 5.35
N GLN A 141 16.91 -0.73 4.42
CA GLN A 141 16.17 0.09 3.45
C GLN A 141 15.23 1.10 4.15
N LEU A 142 14.65 0.71 5.28
CA LEU A 142 13.81 1.58 6.11
C LEU A 142 14.59 2.45 7.10
N GLU A 143 15.94 2.32 7.14
CA GLU A 143 16.86 3.01 8.05
C GLU A 143 16.57 2.77 9.54
N VAL A 144 16.12 1.56 9.89
CA VAL A 144 15.78 1.16 11.26
C VAL A 144 16.42 -0.17 11.72
N PRO A 145 17.64 -0.57 11.26
CA PRO A 145 18.25 -1.84 11.66
C PRO A 145 18.55 -1.89 13.17
N HIS A 146 18.78 -0.74 13.81
CA HIS A 146 19.01 -0.63 15.24
C HIS A 146 17.81 -1.06 16.10
N MET A 147 16.61 -1.15 15.51
CA MET A 147 15.36 -1.55 16.17
C MET A 147 15.09 -3.06 16.09
N ALA A 148 15.93 -3.84 15.39
CA ALA A 148 15.67 -5.25 15.09
C ALA A 148 15.29 -6.09 16.33
N HIS A 149 15.93 -5.84 17.47
CA HIS A 149 15.75 -6.58 18.71
C HIS A 149 14.83 -5.91 19.74
N ASN A 150 14.26 -4.74 19.43
CA ASN A 150 13.28 -4.09 20.29
C ASN A 150 11.97 -4.86 20.24
N LEU A 151 11.24 -4.94 21.36
CA LEU A 151 9.86 -5.41 21.36
C LEU A 151 8.98 -4.40 20.60
N THR A 152 8.03 -4.88 19.79
CA THR A 152 7.15 -3.98 19.06
C THR A 152 6.18 -3.22 19.96
N SER A 153 5.96 -3.68 21.20
CA SER A 153 5.25 -2.94 22.24
C SER A 153 5.96 -1.67 22.72
N GLU A 154 7.27 -1.54 22.49
CA GLU A 154 8.10 -0.40 22.89
C GLU A 154 8.16 0.69 21.80
N LEU A 155 7.66 0.39 20.60
CA LEU A 155 7.73 1.27 19.46
C LEU A 155 6.70 2.41 19.54
N SER A 156 7.10 3.60 19.10
CA SER A 156 6.15 4.68 18.81
C SER A 156 5.23 4.30 17.64
N GLY A 157 4.08 4.97 17.52
CA GLY A 157 3.15 4.74 16.42
C GLY A 157 3.80 4.81 15.03
N GLY A 158 4.66 5.81 14.79
CA GLY A 158 5.37 5.95 13.52
C GLY A 158 6.43 4.86 13.29
N GLN A 159 7.12 4.42 14.34
CA GLN A 159 8.04 3.27 14.24
C GLN A 159 7.29 1.98 13.93
N SER A 160 6.13 1.77 14.55
CA SER A 160 5.26 0.63 14.23
C SER A 160 4.80 0.63 12.77
N LYS A 161 4.51 1.81 12.20
CA LYS A 161 4.18 1.95 10.77
C LYS A 161 5.35 1.54 9.87
N LEU A 162 6.59 1.96 10.19
CA LEU A 162 7.79 1.52 9.46
C LEU A 162 7.96 -0.01 9.48
N VAL A 163 7.77 -0.63 10.63
CA VAL A 163 7.85 -2.10 10.77
C VAL A 163 6.76 -2.80 9.96
N ASP A 164 5.54 -2.25 9.92
CA ASP A 164 4.44 -2.81 9.13
C ASP A 164 4.69 -2.72 7.62
N ILE A 165 5.26 -1.59 7.15
CA ILE A 165 5.76 -1.45 5.78
C ILE A 165 6.84 -2.49 5.51
N GLY A 166 7.83 -2.63 6.38
CA GLY A 166 8.89 -3.63 6.26
C GLY A 166 8.35 -5.05 6.19
N ARG A 167 7.37 -5.38 7.01
CA ARG A 167 6.71 -6.69 6.98
C ARG A 167 6.05 -6.97 5.62
N SER A 168 5.44 -5.97 5.00
CA SER A 168 4.84 -6.12 3.66
C SER A 168 5.88 -6.26 2.55
N MET A 169 7.11 -5.77 2.76
CA MET A 169 8.24 -5.92 1.83
C MET A 169 8.93 -7.28 1.90
N MET A 170 8.74 -8.05 2.97
CA MET A 170 9.37 -9.37 3.14
C MET A 170 9.01 -10.39 2.05
N GLY A 171 7.90 -10.18 1.36
CA GLY A 171 7.45 -11.02 0.25
C GLY A 171 8.01 -10.64 -1.11
N ASP A 172 8.97 -9.72 -1.19
CA ASP A 172 9.50 -9.15 -2.45
C ASP A 172 8.38 -8.74 -3.42
N PRO A 173 7.46 -7.86 -3.01
CA PRO A 173 6.38 -7.45 -3.87
C PRO A 173 6.92 -6.60 -5.04
N ARG A 174 6.28 -6.74 -6.20
CA ARG A 174 6.50 -5.85 -7.36
C ARG A 174 5.60 -4.61 -7.31
N LEU A 175 4.44 -4.73 -6.64
CA LEU A 175 3.49 -3.65 -6.40
C LEU A 175 3.10 -3.63 -4.92
N LEU A 176 3.31 -2.49 -4.28
CA LEU A 176 2.98 -2.26 -2.88
C LEU A 176 1.84 -1.23 -2.76
N LEU A 177 0.73 -1.64 -2.17
CA LEU A 177 -0.40 -0.76 -1.84
C LEU A 177 -0.28 -0.31 -0.39
N LEU A 178 -0.15 1.01 -0.17
CA LEU A 178 -0.02 1.60 1.16
C LEU A 178 -1.27 2.41 1.52
N ASP A 179 -1.93 2.02 2.60
CA ASP A 179 -3.18 2.65 3.06
C ASP A 179 -2.86 3.57 4.26
N GLU A 180 -2.76 4.88 4.02
CA GLU A 180 -2.46 5.93 4.99
C GLU A 180 -1.26 5.60 5.90
N PRO A 181 -0.07 5.33 5.32
CA PRO A 181 1.08 4.85 6.09
C PRO A 181 1.64 5.88 7.08
N VAL A 182 1.27 7.16 6.95
CA VAL A 182 1.72 8.22 7.85
C VAL A 182 0.58 8.81 8.69
N ALA A 183 -0.62 8.24 8.67
CA ALA A 183 -1.71 8.71 9.52
C ALA A 183 -1.32 8.64 11.01
N GLY A 184 -1.46 9.77 11.71
CA GLY A 184 -1.09 9.90 13.12
C GLY A 184 0.41 9.93 13.41
N VAL A 185 1.26 10.05 12.37
CA VAL A 185 2.72 10.16 12.52
C VAL A 185 3.15 11.63 12.54
N ALA A 186 4.07 11.99 13.44
CA ALA A 186 4.61 13.34 13.51
C ALA A 186 5.34 13.74 12.21
N GLY A 187 5.19 15.00 11.78
CA GLY A 187 5.67 15.50 10.49
C GLY A 187 7.10 15.10 10.10
N PRO A 188 8.13 15.26 10.96
CA PRO A 188 9.50 14.86 10.62
C PRO A 188 9.66 13.37 10.32
N LEU A 189 8.96 12.50 11.07
CA LEU A 189 9.01 11.06 10.86
C LEU A 189 8.18 10.66 9.64
N ALA A 190 7.05 11.31 9.39
CA ALA A 190 6.26 11.12 8.17
C ALA A 190 7.08 11.43 6.92
N MET A 191 7.82 12.55 6.91
CA MET A 191 8.76 12.91 5.84
C MET A 191 9.83 11.84 5.65
N LYS A 192 10.39 11.30 6.75
CA LYS A 192 11.39 10.22 6.68
C LYS A 192 10.81 8.97 6.04
N ILE A 193 9.57 8.57 6.41
CA ILE A 193 8.89 7.41 5.80
C ILE A 193 8.78 7.58 4.28
N PHE A 194 8.32 8.73 3.81
CA PHE A 194 8.18 8.98 2.37
C PHE A 194 9.52 9.00 1.63
N ASN A 195 10.54 9.64 2.22
CA ASN A 195 11.88 9.64 1.64
C ASN A 195 12.44 8.23 1.50
N ASN A 196 12.22 7.37 2.50
CA ASN A 196 12.62 5.97 2.44
C ASN A 196 11.85 5.22 1.35
N LEU A 197 10.52 5.44 1.24
CA LEU A 197 9.70 4.84 0.18
C LEU A 197 10.18 5.28 -1.21
N ARG A 198 10.46 6.58 -1.42
CA ARG A 198 11.02 7.09 -2.68
C ARG A 198 12.34 6.42 -3.03
N LYS A 199 13.27 6.38 -2.06
CA LYS A 199 14.56 5.71 -2.20
C LYS A 199 14.41 4.23 -2.57
N ILE A 200 13.49 3.52 -1.91
CA ILE A 200 13.20 2.11 -2.21
C ILE A 200 12.72 1.95 -3.66
N VAL A 201 11.80 2.81 -4.12
CA VAL A 201 11.35 2.80 -5.52
C VAL A 201 12.54 3.01 -6.48
N ASP A 202 13.38 4.02 -6.21
CA ASP A 202 14.52 4.36 -7.07
C ASP A 202 15.59 3.26 -7.12
N GLU A 203 15.83 2.57 -6.00
CA GLU A 203 16.87 1.55 -5.87
C GLU A 203 16.43 0.16 -6.31
N THR A 204 15.15 -0.19 -6.10
CA THR A 204 14.65 -1.56 -6.32
C THR A 204 13.72 -1.70 -7.53
N GLY A 205 13.18 -0.58 -8.04
CA GLY A 205 12.18 -0.59 -9.10
C GLY A 205 10.80 -1.07 -8.66
N ILE A 206 10.55 -1.20 -7.34
CA ILE A 206 9.21 -1.53 -6.83
C ILE A 206 8.23 -0.43 -7.21
N THR A 207 7.00 -0.81 -7.54
CA THR A 207 5.91 0.13 -7.78
C THR A 207 5.15 0.38 -6.49
N ILE A 208 4.79 1.62 -6.20
CA ILE A 208 4.00 1.97 -5.02
C ILE A 208 2.75 2.75 -5.42
N LEU A 209 1.60 2.29 -4.93
CA LEU A 209 0.35 3.07 -4.93
C LEU A 209 -0.04 3.34 -3.48
N ILE A 210 -0.11 4.63 -3.12
CA ILE A 210 -0.37 5.08 -1.75
C ILE A 210 -1.67 5.87 -1.66
N ILE A 211 -2.51 5.54 -0.66
CA ILE A 211 -3.62 6.41 -0.27
C ILE A 211 -3.13 7.40 0.78
N GLU A 212 -3.44 8.67 0.58
CA GLU A 212 -3.29 9.71 1.59
C GLU A 212 -4.45 10.71 1.50
N HIS A 213 -4.80 11.28 2.63
CA HIS A 213 -5.83 12.31 2.72
C HIS A 213 -5.23 13.71 2.80
N ASN A 214 -3.96 13.84 3.20
CA ASN A 214 -3.27 15.13 3.28
C ASN A 214 -2.64 15.48 1.93
N MET A 215 -3.36 16.31 1.15
CA MET A 215 -2.95 16.77 -0.17
C MET A 215 -1.60 17.52 -0.12
N ASP A 216 -1.44 18.46 0.82
CA ASP A 216 -0.21 19.26 0.95
C ASP A 216 1.01 18.40 1.22
N PHE A 217 0.82 17.31 1.94
CA PHE A 217 1.88 16.36 2.24
C PHE A 217 2.32 15.60 0.99
N ILE A 218 1.37 14.99 0.28
CA ILE A 218 1.63 14.22 -0.97
C ILE A 218 2.26 15.08 -2.05
N LEU A 219 1.80 16.33 -2.21
CA LEU A 219 2.33 17.27 -3.21
C LEU A 219 3.81 17.64 -3.00
N ARG A 220 4.35 17.43 -1.80
CA ARG A 220 5.74 17.79 -1.43
C ARG A 220 6.69 16.59 -1.41
N GLN A 221 6.19 15.35 -1.49
CA GLN A 221 6.95 14.15 -1.14
C GLN A 221 7.48 13.33 -2.34
N GLY A 222 7.55 13.94 -3.53
CA GLY A 222 8.24 13.32 -4.67
C GLY A 222 7.54 12.09 -5.24
N VAL A 223 6.21 12.03 -5.20
CA VAL A 223 5.45 11.08 -6.01
C VAL A 223 5.53 11.47 -7.48
N ASP A 224 5.54 10.50 -8.38
CA ASP A 224 5.65 10.75 -9.81
C ASP A 224 4.33 11.27 -10.39
N ARG A 225 3.20 10.72 -9.91
CA ARG A 225 1.86 11.06 -10.37
C ARG A 225 0.84 10.97 -9.23
N ILE A 226 -0.23 11.73 -9.38
CA ILE A 226 -1.34 11.76 -8.44
C ILE A 226 -2.64 11.47 -9.18
N ILE A 227 -3.47 10.62 -8.60
CA ILE A 227 -4.85 10.36 -8.99
C ILE A 227 -5.73 11.01 -7.92
N VAL A 228 -6.60 11.93 -8.33
CA VAL A 228 -7.52 12.61 -7.43
C VAL A 228 -8.91 12.01 -7.60
N MET A 229 -9.47 11.49 -6.52
CA MET A 229 -10.86 11.02 -6.46
C MET A 229 -11.77 12.05 -5.80
N ASN A 230 -12.99 12.18 -6.33
CA ASN A 230 -14.08 12.92 -5.71
C ASN A 230 -15.40 12.23 -6.02
N GLU A 231 -16.32 12.18 -5.06
CA GLU A 231 -17.69 11.64 -5.21
C GLU A 231 -17.74 10.27 -5.92
N GLY A 232 -16.82 9.38 -5.58
CA GLY A 232 -16.75 8.03 -6.12
C GLY A 232 -16.04 7.90 -7.46
N GLY A 233 -15.70 8.99 -8.15
CA GLY A 233 -15.05 9.02 -9.46
C GLY A 233 -13.63 9.56 -9.45
N VAL A 234 -12.92 9.42 -10.57
CA VAL A 234 -11.63 10.10 -10.80
C VAL A 234 -11.89 11.51 -11.29
N LEU A 235 -11.49 12.51 -10.51
CA LEU A 235 -11.60 13.92 -10.86
C LEU A 235 -10.52 14.35 -11.85
N MET A 236 -9.27 13.94 -11.58
CA MET A 236 -8.13 14.16 -12.47
C MET A 236 -6.96 13.23 -12.16
N GLN A 237 -6.05 13.12 -13.10
CA GLN A 237 -4.73 12.48 -12.92
C GLN A 237 -3.67 13.41 -13.50
N GLY A 238 -2.52 13.52 -12.84
CA GLY A 238 -1.44 14.38 -13.31
C GLY A 238 -0.26 14.41 -12.36
N THR A 239 0.74 15.20 -12.71
CA THR A 239 1.90 15.50 -11.86
C THR A 239 1.46 16.28 -10.61
N PRO A 240 2.28 16.27 -9.53
CA PRO A 240 1.98 17.07 -8.34
C PRO A 240 1.73 18.56 -8.63
N ASP A 241 2.44 19.15 -9.59
CA ASP A 241 2.28 20.56 -9.96
C ASP A 241 0.96 20.82 -10.72
N GLU A 242 0.54 19.90 -11.60
CA GLU A 242 -0.75 19.98 -12.30
C GLU A 242 -1.90 19.87 -11.31
N VAL A 243 -1.82 18.95 -10.36
CA VAL A 243 -2.84 18.75 -9.31
C VAL A 243 -2.94 19.97 -8.39
N ARG A 244 -1.79 20.50 -7.94
CA ARG A 244 -1.74 21.69 -7.05
C ARG A 244 -2.43 22.90 -7.65
N ASN A 245 -2.32 23.10 -8.96
CA ASN A 245 -2.84 24.27 -9.66
C ASN A 245 -4.25 24.04 -10.23
N ASN A 246 -4.83 22.86 -10.05
CA ASN A 246 -6.16 22.54 -10.59
C ASN A 246 -7.26 23.08 -9.68
N ARG A 247 -8.09 23.99 -10.24
CA ARG A 247 -9.18 24.64 -9.53
C ARG A 247 -10.23 23.65 -9.02
N ALA A 248 -10.60 22.63 -9.81
CA ALA A 248 -11.60 21.65 -9.41
C ALA A 248 -11.12 20.79 -8.22
N VAL A 249 -9.81 20.49 -8.14
CA VAL A 249 -9.22 19.80 -6.99
C VAL A 249 -9.31 20.67 -5.73
N ILE A 250 -8.93 21.96 -5.84
CA ILE A 250 -9.00 22.89 -4.71
C ILE A 250 -10.45 23.02 -4.20
N GLU A 251 -11.41 23.17 -5.11
CA GLU A 251 -12.84 23.28 -4.76
C GLU A 251 -13.38 22.00 -4.10
N ALA A 252 -12.97 20.80 -4.56
CA ALA A 252 -13.37 19.52 -3.96
C ALA A 252 -12.90 19.39 -2.49
N TYR A 253 -11.69 19.86 -2.19
CA TYR A 253 -11.18 19.83 -0.82
C TYR A 253 -11.76 20.95 0.08
N LEU A 254 -12.05 22.12 -0.47
CA LEU A 254 -12.69 23.23 0.28
C LEU A 254 -14.16 22.93 0.58
N GLY A 255 -14.88 22.29 -0.36
CA GLY A 255 -16.26 21.88 -0.14
C GLY A 255 -16.40 20.85 0.98
N ALA A 256 -15.51 19.87 1.01
CA ALA A 256 -15.48 18.84 2.06
C ALA A 256 -15.11 19.39 3.46
N ALA A 257 -14.31 20.48 3.54
CA ALA A 257 -13.98 21.12 4.81
C ALA A 257 -15.18 21.85 5.43
N GLY A 258 -16.08 22.39 4.60
CA GLY A 258 -17.30 23.06 5.06
C GLY A 258 -18.39 22.13 5.61
N GLU A 259 -18.41 20.85 5.14
CA GLU A 259 -19.39 19.86 5.62
C GLU A 259 -19.00 19.24 6.97
N SER A 260 -17.72 19.16 7.29
CA SER A 260 -17.24 18.61 8.57
C SER A 260 -17.44 19.56 9.77
N GLU A 261 -17.62 20.86 9.56
CA GLU A 261 -17.90 21.83 10.62
C GLU A 261 -19.40 21.95 10.96
N GLY A 262 -20.28 21.39 10.13
CA GLY A 262 -21.74 21.43 10.32
C GLY A 262 -22.35 20.25 11.08
N GLU A 263 -21.59 19.22 11.40
CA GLU A 263 -22.06 18.02 12.12
C GLU A 263 -21.75 18.05 13.65
N GLU A 264 -21.10 19.10 14.16
CA GLU A 264 -20.79 19.27 15.60
C GLU A 264 -21.68 20.34 16.31
N GLU A 265 -22.83 20.72 15.77
CA GLU A 265 -23.83 21.55 16.47
C GLU A 265 -25.09 20.80 16.89
#